data_f9d66ba694f6dd382437240ce3865de0
#
_entry.id   f9d66ba694f6dd382437240ce3865de0
#
_cell.length_a   1.000
_cell.length_b   1.000
_cell.length_c   1.000
_cell.angle_alpha   90.00
_cell.angle_beta   90.00
_cell.angle_gamma   90.00
#
_symmetry.space_group_name_H-M   'P 1'
#
loop_
_entity.id
_entity.type
_entity.pdbx_description
1 polymer ?
#
loop_
_entity_poly.entity_id
_entity_poly.type
_entity_poly.pdbx_seq_one_letter_code
_entity_poly.pdbx_strand_id
1 'polypeptide(L)'
;ITYDTSPALTLQTEHPSGQEYAAYLKKLADHFKLPIQGNTNVDSVTKNGDVFTIKTNKGEIKTKYVVWAAGEFQYPKIHSFPGSKHCTHNSLISNWENVEGEEFFVVGGYESGMDTAINLAARKKRVLIIDKDNLLDSEDIDPSRTISPYTKDRLRKVNTDNLIEFHTGKVIRVEKENDEYVIFTEKKKLRSKTKPILATGFKGSLSLIKGLFDWEDGKAQLNSYDESTKTPGLYVTGPMLQSHNMIFCFIYKFQQRFAVVANNIGIKLSKDVTVIEQYKKEGMYLDNLEDAKDECAC
;
A
#
# COMPACT_ATOMS: atom_id res chain seq x y z
N ILE A 1 -11.13 -10.85 -11.44
CA ILE A 1 -12.28 -10.49 -10.58
C ILE A 1 -13.30 -9.86 -11.51
N THR A 2 -14.41 -10.49 -11.68
CA THR A 2 -15.58 -9.94 -12.38
C THR A 2 -16.46 -9.18 -11.37
N TYR A 3 -17.48 -8.45 -11.87
CA TYR A 3 -18.45 -7.81 -10.99
C TYR A 3 -19.08 -8.80 -10.00
N ASP A 4 -19.46 -9.98 -10.48
CA ASP A 4 -20.10 -11.05 -9.67
C ASP A 4 -19.19 -11.65 -8.60
N THR A 5 -17.89 -11.49 -8.72
CA THR A 5 -16.88 -11.99 -7.76
C THR A 5 -16.22 -10.86 -6.97
N SER A 6 -16.80 -9.65 -6.97
CA SER A 6 -16.26 -8.54 -6.18
C SER A 6 -16.25 -8.85 -4.68
N PRO A 7 -15.29 -8.33 -3.91
CA PRO A 7 -15.23 -8.58 -2.47
C PRO A 7 -16.51 -8.13 -1.74
N ALA A 8 -17.02 -6.96 -2.06
CA ALA A 8 -18.20 -6.39 -1.42
C ALA A 8 -19.44 -7.29 -1.64
N LEU A 9 -19.68 -7.74 -2.88
CA LEU A 9 -20.79 -8.63 -3.19
C LEU A 9 -20.61 -10.01 -2.53
N THR A 10 -19.39 -10.59 -2.63
CA THR A 10 -19.10 -11.94 -2.14
C THR A 10 -19.12 -12.02 -0.62
N LEU A 11 -18.63 -10.99 0.07
CA LEU A 11 -18.53 -10.94 1.54
C LEU A 11 -19.73 -10.24 2.19
N GLN A 12 -20.65 -9.66 1.39
CA GLN A 12 -21.81 -8.91 1.87
C GLN A 12 -21.41 -7.75 2.81
N THR A 13 -20.25 -7.16 2.58
CA THR A 13 -19.72 -6.03 3.37
C THR A 13 -18.85 -5.13 2.50
N GLU A 14 -18.98 -3.82 2.67
CA GLU A 14 -18.13 -2.82 1.98
C GLU A 14 -16.71 -2.77 2.56
N HIS A 15 -16.58 -3.07 3.84
CA HIS A 15 -15.31 -2.96 4.57
C HIS A 15 -14.98 -4.27 5.32
N PRO A 16 -14.55 -5.32 4.58
CA PRO A 16 -14.17 -6.57 5.21
C PRO A 16 -12.91 -6.41 6.08
N SER A 17 -12.84 -7.19 7.14
CA SER A 17 -11.59 -7.33 7.90
C SER A 17 -10.48 -7.94 7.02
N GLY A 18 -9.22 -7.75 7.41
CA GLY A 18 -8.09 -8.36 6.71
C GLY A 18 -8.18 -9.89 6.66
N GLN A 19 -8.75 -10.54 7.67
CA GLN A 19 -8.95 -11.98 7.71
C GLN A 19 -10.03 -12.44 6.71
N GLU A 20 -11.16 -11.74 6.65
CA GLU A 20 -12.21 -12.01 5.68
C GLU A 20 -11.71 -11.81 4.25
N TYR A 21 -10.97 -10.74 4.01
CA TYR A 21 -10.40 -10.48 2.68
C TYR A 21 -9.37 -11.53 2.27
N ALA A 22 -8.51 -11.98 3.19
CA ALA A 22 -7.55 -13.05 2.93
C ALA A 22 -8.27 -14.39 2.62
N ALA A 23 -9.32 -14.71 3.37
CA ALA A 23 -10.14 -15.90 3.10
C ALA A 23 -10.86 -15.82 1.74
N TYR A 24 -11.35 -14.64 1.38
CA TYR A 24 -11.93 -14.38 0.06
C TYR A 24 -10.91 -14.62 -1.06
N LEU A 25 -9.69 -14.05 -0.97
CA LEU A 25 -8.63 -14.25 -1.97
C LEU A 25 -8.26 -15.73 -2.10
N LYS A 26 -8.20 -16.46 -0.99
CA LYS A 26 -7.94 -17.90 -1.01
C LYS A 26 -9.05 -18.65 -1.77
N LYS A 27 -10.32 -18.33 -1.49
CA LYS A 27 -11.47 -18.95 -2.18
C LYS A 27 -11.43 -18.68 -3.69
N LEU A 28 -11.07 -17.45 -4.11
CA LEU A 28 -10.89 -17.11 -5.53
C LEU A 28 -9.80 -17.96 -6.17
N ALA A 29 -8.65 -18.06 -5.50
CA ALA A 29 -7.53 -18.85 -6.01
C ALA A 29 -7.92 -20.33 -6.21
N ASP A 30 -8.61 -20.91 -5.23
CA ASP A 30 -9.08 -22.28 -5.26
C ASP A 30 -10.15 -22.49 -6.36
N HIS A 31 -11.13 -21.57 -6.46
CA HIS A 31 -12.21 -21.62 -7.44
C HIS A 31 -11.69 -21.57 -8.88
N PHE A 32 -10.81 -20.64 -9.18
CA PHE A 32 -10.22 -20.49 -10.51
C PHE A 32 -9.00 -21.39 -10.73
N LYS A 33 -8.65 -22.24 -9.77
CA LYS A 33 -7.49 -23.15 -9.81
C LYS A 33 -6.20 -22.41 -10.24
N LEU A 34 -5.97 -21.24 -9.66
CA LEU A 34 -4.81 -20.43 -10.00
C LEU A 34 -3.50 -21.17 -9.64
N PRO A 35 -2.50 -21.22 -10.52
CA PRO A 35 -1.24 -21.94 -10.29
C PRO A 35 -0.32 -21.17 -9.32
N ILE A 36 -0.71 -21.09 -8.04
CA ILE A 36 0.01 -20.37 -7.00
C ILE A 36 1.09 -21.23 -6.38
N GLN A 37 2.33 -20.79 -6.42
CA GLN A 37 3.45 -21.38 -5.69
C GLN A 37 3.67 -20.67 -4.36
N GLY A 38 3.05 -21.15 -3.31
CA GLY A 38 3.25 -20.63 -1.95
C GLY A 38 4.66 -20.92 -1.39
N ASN A 39 5.07 -20.18 -0.34
CA ASN A 39 6.39 -20.30 0.30
C ASN A 39 7.55 -20.18 -0.70
N THR A 40 7.39 -19.31 -1.71
CA THR A 40 8.38 -19.08 -2.76
C THR A 40 8.84 -17.61 -2.66
N ASN A 41 10.05 -17.41 -2.18
CA ASN A 41 10.68 -16.09 -2.12
C ASN A 41 11.41 -15.81 -3.42
N VAL A 42 11.19 -14.62 -4.00
CA VAL A 42 11.94 -14.14 -5.16
C VAL A 42 13.15 -13.37 -4.68
N ASP A 43 14.34 -13.84 -4.99
CA ASP A 43 15.61 -13.24 -4.56
C ASP A 43 16.14 -12.23 -5.59
N SER A 44 15.97 -12.52 -6.89
CA SER A 44 16.37 -11.62 -7.97
C SER A 44 15.62 -11.91 -9.27
N VAL A 45 15.55 -10.88 -10.12
CA VAL A 45 15.06 -10.97 -11.50
C VAL A 45 16.13 -10.38 -12.42
N THR A 46 16.52 -11.12 -13.43
CA THR A 46 17.45 -10.67 -14.48
C THR A 46 16.86 -10.97 -15.85
N LYS A 47 17.29 -10.25 -16.87
CA LYS A 47 16.88 -10.50 -18.25
C LYS A 47 18.12 -10.69 -19.14
N ASN A 48 18.09 -11.72 -19.97
CA ASN A 48 19.10 -11.97 -21.01
C ASN A 48 18.40 -12.26 -22.33
N GLY A 49 18.61 -11.41 -23.33
CA GLY A 49 17.82 -11.42 -24.55
C GLY A 49 16.33 -11.28 -24.24
N ASP A 50 15.50 -12.22 -24.72
CA ASP A 50 14.04 -12.20 -24.54
C ASP A 50 13.56 -13.01 -23.32
N VAL A 51 14.48 -13.53 -22.50
CA VAL A 51 14.16 -14.43 -21.38
C VAL A 51 14.52 -13.79 -20.05
N PHE A 52 13.54 -13.74 -19.15
CA PHE A 52 13.78 -13.46 -17.74
C PHE A 52 14.20 -14.72 -17.00
N THR A 53 15.16 -14.58 -16.10
CA THR A 53 15.52 -15.57 -15.10
C THR A 53 15.16 -15.02 -13.73
N ILE A 54 14.25 -15.69 -13.04
CA ILE A 54 13.79 -15.36 -11.69
C ILE A 54 14.42 -16.37 -10.75
N LYS A 55 15.29 -15.91 -9.85
CA LYS A 55 15.87 -16.76 -8.80
C LYS A 55 14.96 -16.76 -7.59
N THR A 56 14.70 -17.95 -7.09
CA THR A 56 13.87 -18.16 -5.90
C THR A 56 14.55 -19.12 -4.94
N ASN A 57 14.08 -19.15 -3.68
CA ASN A 57 14.49 -20.15 -2.70
C ASN A 57 14.17 -21.62 -3.10
N LYS A 58 13.42 -21.82 -4.20
CA LYS A 58 13.07 -23.15 -4.74
C LYS A 58 13.71 -23.46 -6.10
N GLY A 59 14.60 -22.60 -6.59
CA GLY A 59 15.26 -22.75 -7.88
C GLY A 59 14.97 -21.59 -8.83
N GLU A 60 15.30 -21.80 -10.10
CA GLU A 60 15.16 -20.76 -11.13
C GLU A 60 13.92 -20.99 -11.99
N ILE A 61 13.23 -19.90 -12.33
CA ILE A 61 12.11 -19.87 -13.26
C ILE A 61 12.52 -19.04 -14.47
N LYS A 62 12.31 -19.57 -15.68
CA LYS A 62 12.53 -18.84 -16.93
C LYS A 62 11.20 -18.48 -17.56
N THR A 63 11.06 -17.23 -17.99
CA THR A 63 9.83 -16.72 -18.60
C THR A 63 10.10 -15.60 -19.61
N LYS A 64 9.14 -15.36 -20.52
CA LYS A 64 9.19 -14.22 -21.45
C LYS A 64 8.64 -12.94 -20.85
N TYR A 65 7.72 -13.05 -19.89
CA TYR A 65 7.05 -11.91 -19.29
C TYR A 65 7.06 -12.02 -17.77
N VAL A 66 7.21 -10.88 -17.10
CA VAL A 66 7.11 -10.76 -15.65
C VAL A 66 6.10 -9.67 -15.33
N VAL A 67 5.11 -9.97 -14.50
CA VAL A 67 4.21 -8.98 -13.91
C VAL A 67 4.61 -8.82 -12.43
N TRP A 68 5.21 -7.67 -12.11
CA TRP A 68 5.65 -7.37 -10.75
C TRP A 68 4.50 -6.80 -9.94
N ALA A 69 3.93 -7.62 -9.06
CA ALA A 69 2.78 -7.31 -8.21
C ALA A 69 3.10 -7.44 -6.72
N ALA A 70 4.38 -7.30 -6.33
CA ALA A 70 4.84 -7.56 -4.96
C ALA A 70 4.46 -6.45 -3.95
N GLY A 71 3.80 -5.38 -4.39
CA GLY A 71 3.26 -4.33 -3.53
C GLY A 71 4.32 -3.58 -2.72
N GLU A 72 3.92 -3.09 -1.55
CA GLU A 72 4.78 -2.24 -0.71
C GLU A 72 4.82 -2.66 0.77
N PHE A 73 3.79 -3.35 1.27
CA PHE A 73 3.61 -3.64 2.70
C PHE A 73 4.81 -4.35 3.35
N GLN A 74 5.56 -5.15 2.59
CA GLN A 74 6.75 -5.86 3.05
C GLN A 74 7.98 -4.94 3.23
N TYR A 75 7.89 -3.66 2.82
CA TYR A 75 9.02 -2.72 2.79
C TYR A 75 8.69 -1.44 3.58
N PRO A 76 8.45 -1.53 4.90
CA PRO A 76 8.15 -0.37 5.73
C PRO A 76 9.31 0.63 5.76
N LYS A 77 8.98 1.92 5.81
CA LYS A 77 9.97 3.00 6.00
C LYS A 77 10.37 3.12 7.46
N ILE A 78 11.20 2.20 7.94
CA ILE A 78 11.67 2.16 9.33
C ILE A 78 12.83 3.14 9.62
N HIS A 79 13.44 3.72 8.59
CA HIS A 79 14.54 4.70 8.70
C HIS A 79 14.11 6.06 8.16
N SER A 80 13.05 6.63 8.74
CA SER A 80 12.44 7.87 8.24
C SER A 80 13.14 9.14 8.72
N PHE A 81 13.83 9.08 9.87
CA PHE A 81 14.57 10.18 10.49
C PHE A 81 15.59 9.64 11.51
N PRO A 82 16.55 10.46 11.98
CA PRO A 82 17.51 10.07 13.00
C PRO A 82 16.85 9.51 14.27
N GLY A 83 17.28 8.35 14.72
CA GLY A 83 16.73 7.69 15.91
C GLY A 83 15.43 6.92 15.70
N SER A 84 14.91 6.81 14.48
CA SER A 84 13.71 5.99 14.18
C SER A 84 13.86 4.49 14.54
N LYS A 85 15.08 4.00 14.73
CA LYS A 85 15.36 2.66 15.29
C LYS A 85 14.75 2.46 16.70
N HIS A 86 14.49 3.54 17.43
CA HIS A 86 13.81 3.53 18.72
C HIS A 86 12.29 3.51 18.62
N CYS A 87 11.74 3.36 17.43
CA CYS A 87 10.32 3.27 17.16
C CYS A 87 9.95 1.89 16.62
N THR A 88 8.66 1.57 16.58
CA THR A 88 8.13 0.37 15.92
C THR A 88 7.25 0.80 14.74
N HIS A 89 7.45 0.26 13.56
CA HIS A 89 6.55 0.54 12.44
C HIS A 89 5.20 -0.16 12.65
N ASN A 90 4.08 0.50 12.35
CA ASN A 90 2.74 -0.02 12.59
C ASN A 90 2.51 -1.38 11.89
N SER A 91 3.07 -1.59 10.69
CA SER A 91 2.96 -2.86 9.97
C SER A 91 3.63 -4.06 10.67
N LEU A 92 4.43 -3.83 11.68
CA LEU A 92 5.07 -4.87 12.50
C LEU A 92 4.24 -5.24 13.74
N ILE A 93 3.13 -4.55 13.97
CA ILE A 93 2.20 -4.84 15.07
C ILE A 93 1.13 -5.77 14.52
N SER A 94 1.25 -7.05 14.81
CA SER A 94 0.33 -8.08 14.32
C SER A 94 -0.98 -8.17 15.12
N ASN A 95 -0.96 -7.74 16.39
CA ASN A 95 -2.13 -7.76 17.26
C ASN A 95 -2.09 -6.58 18.24
N TRP A 96 -3.10 -5.74 18.17
CA TRP A 96 -3.25 -4.56 19.05
C TRP A 96 -3.56 -4.90 20.50
N GLU A 97 -4.11 -6.10 20.79
CA GLU A 97 -4.36 -6.57 22.17
C GLU A 97 -3.06 -6.74 22.96
N ASN A 98 -1.96 -7.04 22.27
CA ASN A 98 -0.67 -7.30 22.91
C ASN A 98 0.19 -6.05 23.07
N VAL A 99 -0.33 -4.86 22.75
CA VAL A 99 0.43 -3.61 22.86
C VAL A 99 0.33 -3.07 24.28
N GLU A 100 1.44 -3.14 25.02
CA GLU A 100 1.54 -2.70 26.41
C GLU A 100 1.75 -1.18 26.52
N GLY A 101 1.14 -0.58 27.55
CA GLY A 101 1.23 0.86 27.84
C GLY A 101 -0.12 1.54 27.78
N GLU A 102 -0.18 2.80 28.27
CA GLU A 102 -1.41 3.58 28.39
C GLU A 102 -1.46 4.81 27.47
N GLU A 103 -0.28 5.28 27.04
CA GLU A 103 -0.14 6.45 26.21
C GLU A 103 0.84 6.18 25.07
N PHE A 104 0.46 6.54 23.85
CA PHE A 104 1.24 6.25 22.64
C PHE A 104 1.43 7.48 21.79
N PHE A 105 2.62 7.60 21.21
CA PHE A 105 2.90 8.60 20.19
C PHE A 105 2.99 7.92 18.83
N VAL A 106 2.18 8.40 17.88
CA VAL A 106 2.12 7.91 16.52
C VAL A 106 2.70 8.96 15.58
N VAL A 107 3.73 8.61 14.83
CA VAL A 107 4.39 9.51 13.87
C VAL A 107 3.86 9.25 12.48
N GLY A 108 3.14 10.21 11.94
CA GLY A 108 2.40 10.15 10.68
C GLY A 108 0.89 10.11 10.92
N GLY A 109 0.16 11.01 10.29
CA GLY A 109 -1.27 11.25 10.48
C GLY A 109 -2.13 10.93 9.26
N TYR A 110 -1.64 10.08 8.32
CA TYR A 110 -2.43 9.58 7.20
C TYR A 110 -3.13 8.26 7.58
N GLU A 111 -3.76 7.57 6.64
CA GLU A 111 -4.61 6.37 6.87
C GLU A 111 -4.00 5.37 7.88
N SER A 112 -2.73 5.01 7.75
CA SER A 112 -2.06 4.09 8.67
C SER A 112 -1.90 4.64 10.08
N GLY A 113 -1.71 5.95 10.23
CA GLY A 113 -1.61 6.61 11.53
C GLY A 113 -2.95 6.71 12.21
N MET A 114 -3.98 7.07 11.45
CA MET A 114 -5.36 7.10 11.93
C MET A 114 -5.85 5.72 12.34
N ASP A 115 -5.60 4.68 11.51
CA ASP A 115 -5.97 3.30 11.86
C ASP A 115 -5.27 2.83 13.13
N THR A 116 -3.98 3.14 13.28
CA THR A 116 -3.20 2.89 14.50
C THR A 116 -3.85 3.55 15.73
N ALA A 117 -4.18 4.83 15.64
CA ALA A 117 -4.78 5.59 16.73
C ALA A 117 -6.18 5.08 17.10
N ILE A 118 -7.00 4.78 16.09
CA ILE A 118 -8.34 4.20 16.27
C ILE A 118 -8.26 2.86 17.02
N ASN A 119 -7.34 1.98 16.61
CA ASN A 119 -7.16 0.68 17.25
C ASN A 119 -6.71 0.80 18.72
N LEU A 120 -5.81 1.73 19.03
CA LEU A 120 -5.37 2.00 20.39
C LEU A 120 -6.48 2.63 21.24
N ALA A 121 -7.18 3.64 20.72
CA ALA A 121 -8.28 4.32 21.43
C ALA A 121 -9.48 3.39 21.70
N ALA A 122 -9.79 2.46 20.77
CA ALA A 122 -10.79 1.42 21.00
C ALA A 122 -10.44 0.52 22.21
N ARG A 123 -9.16 0.48 22.58
CA ARG A 123 -8.62 -0.22 23.77
C ARG A 123 -8.35 0.71 24.95
N LYS A 124 -8.99 1.90 24.92
CA LYS A 124 -8.89 2.92 25.99
C LYS A 124 -7.47 3.45 26.21
N LYS A 125 -6.60 3.37 25.21
CA LYS A 125 -5.26 3.97 25.23
C LYS A 125 -5.30 5.41 24.75
N ARG A 126 -4.50 6.29 25.36
CA ARG A 126 -4.32 7.68 24.89
C ARG A 126 -3.33 7.71 23.74
N VAL A 127 -3.60 8.50 22.74
CA VAL A 127 -2.78 8.60 21.53
C VAL A 127 -2.54 10.05 21.17
N LEU A 128 -1.29 10.41 20.98
CA LEU A 128 -0.90 11.66 20.33
C LEU A 128 -0.39 11.36 18.93
N ILE A 129 -1.13 11.78 17.91
CA ILE A 129 -0.67 11.74 16.53
C ILE A 129 0.19 12.97 16.25
N ILE A 130 1.40 12.74 15.74
CA ILE A 130 2.35 13.79 15.36
C ILE A 130 2.52 13.74 13.85
N ASP A 131 2.02 14.74 13.15
CA ASP A 131 2.13 14.83 11.70
C ASP A 131 2.58 16.23 11.25
N LYS A 132 3.31 16.30 10.15
CA LYS A 132 3.76 17.56 9.56
C LYS A 132 2.62 18.33 8.89
N ASP A 133 1.63 17.60 8.37
CA ASP A 133 0.47 18.09 7.66
C ASP A 133 -0.80 17.86 8.52
N ASN A 134 -1.84 18.66 8.33
CA ASN A 134 -3.13 18.44 8.96
C ASN A 134 -4.12 17.85 7.92
N LEU A 135 -3.94 16.57 7.58
CA LEU A 135 -4.76 15.91 6.57
C LEU A 135 -6.20 15.63 7.02
N LEU A 136 -6.47 15.68 8.33
CA LEU A 136 -7.83 15.48 8.85
C LEU A 136 -8.78 16.59 8.38
N ASP A 137 -8.27 17.83 8.31
CA ASP A 137 -9.01 19.02 7.89
C ASP A 137 -8.82 19.32 6.38
N SER A 138 -8.21 18.41 5.63
CA SER A 138 -8.04 18.58 4.19
C SER A 138 -9.40 18.52 3.48
N GLU A 139 -9.63 19.47 2.58
CA GLU A 139 -10.81 19.53 1.70
C GLU A 139 -10.60 18.79 0.37
N ASP A 140 -9.44 18.14 0.19
CA ASP A 140 -9.18 17.35 -1.03
C ASP A 140 -10.18 16.19 -1.11
N ILE A 141 -10.80 16.04 -2.27
CA ILE A 141 -11.79 14.99 -2.53
C ILE A 141 -11.14 13.63 -2.85
N ASP A 142 -9.85 13.62 -3.26
CA ASP A 142 -9.15 12.37 -3.53
C ASP A 142 -8.68 11.72 -2.21
N PRO A 143 -9.23 10.55 -1.84
CA PRO A 143 -8.83 9.85 -0.61
C PRO A 143 -7.37 9.37 -0.63
N SER A 144 -6.68 9.46 -1.77
CA SER A 144 -5.22 9.27 -1.85
C SER A 144 -4.43 10.47 -1.30
N ARG A 145 -5.09 11.61 -1.07
CA ARG A 145 -4.49 12.87 -0.62
C ARG A 145 -5.07 13.39 0.70
N THR A 146 -6.14 12.77 1.18
CA THR A 146 -6.82 13.09 2.44
C THR A 146 -7.14 11.83 3.22
N ILE A 147 -7.77 11.96 4.38
CA ILE A 147 -8.29 10.84 5.16
C ILE A 147 -9.64 10.43 4.59
N SER A 148 -9.81 9.12 4.35
CA SER A 148 -11.06 8.59 3.78
C SER A 148 -12.27 8.85 4.69
N PRO A 149 -13.48 9.03 4.12
CA PRO A 149 -14.70 9.20 4.90
C PRO A 149 -14.92 8.06 5.92
N TYR A 150 -14.64 6.83 5.53
CA TYR A 150 -14.73 5.66 6.42
C TYR A 150 -13.81 5.78 7.64
N THR A 151 -12.56 6.19 7.46
CA THR A 151 -11.62 6.39 8.55
C THR A 151 -12.04 7.55 9.45
N LYS A 152 -12.54 8.66 8.87
CA LYS A 152 -13.11 9.77 9.63
C LYS A 152 -14.30 9.33 10.50
N ASP A 153 -15.18 8.48 9.98
CA ASP A 153 -16.33 7.94 10.74
C ASP A 153 -15.89 7.00 11.86
N ARG A 154 -14.91 6.13 11.61
CA ARG A 154 -14.32 5.29 12.67
C ARG A 154 -13.69 6.14 13.78
N LEU A 155 -12.96 7.18 13.41
CA LEU A 155 -12.34 8.11 14.35
C LEU A 155 -13.41 8.77 15.24
N ARG A 156 -14.49 9.31 14.66
CA ARG A 156 -15.59 9.92 15.42
C ARG A 156 -16.22 8.95 16.43
N LYS A 157 -16.41 7.68 16.04
CA LYS A 157 -17.00 6.64 16.88
C LYS A 157 -16.14 6.28 18.09
N VAL A 158 -14.81 6.28 17.96
CA VAL A 158 -13.91 5.86 19.04
C VAL A 158 -13.39 7.01 19.90
N ASN A 159 -13.37 8.23 19.39
CA ASN A 159 -12.78 9.39 20.08
C ASN A 159 -13.77 10.17 20.96
N THR A 160 -14.82 9.51 21.46
CA THR A 160 -15.82 10.12 22.35
C THR A 160 -15.22 10.63 23.65
N ASP A 161 -14.18 10.00 24.15
CA ASP A 161 -13.49 10.33 25.40
C ASP A 161 -12.25 11.21 25.17
N ASN A 162 -12.08 11.80 23.97
CA ASN A 162 -10.93 12.59 23.58
C ASN A 162 -9.59 11.88 23.81
N LEU A 163 -9.54 10.59 23.52
CA LEU A 163 -8.33 9.76 23.69
C LEU A 163 -7.29 10.01 22.60
N ILE A 164 -7.70 10.58 21.46
CA ILE A 164 -6.81 10.88 20.32
C ILE A 164 -6.64 12.38 20.21
N GLU A 165 -5.41 12.81 20.36
CA GLU A 165 -4.98 14.19 20.18
C GLU A 165 -4.08 14.34 18.96
N PHE A 166 -4.02 15.54 18.40
CA PHE A 166 -3.23 15.85 17.21
C PHE A 166 -2.20 16.94 17.52
N HIS A 167 -0.98 16.72 17.04
CA HIS A 167 0.08 17.71 17.06
C HIS A 167 0.66 17.93 15.66
N THR A 168 0.43 19.09 15.09
CA THR A 168 1.03 19.47 13.80
C THR A 168 2.48 19.89 14.01
N GLY A 169 3.40 19.09 13.48
CA GLY A 169 4.83 19.32 13.55
C GLY A 169 5.62 18.16 12.96
N LYS A 170 6.70 18.50 12.26
CA LYS A 170 7.59 17.48 11.68
C LYS A 170 8.49 16.91 12.78
N VAL A 171 8.53 15.58 12.89
CA VAL A 171 9.50 14.90 13.75
C VAL A 171 10.88 14.98 13.11
N ILE A 172 11.84 15.49 13.87
CA ILE A 172 13.25 15.65 13.43
C ILE A 172 14.09 14.46 13.84
N ARG A 173 13.91 14.00 15.08
CA ARG A 173 14.64 12.84 15.62
C ARG A 173 13.93 12.26 16.84
N VAL A 174 14.30 11.03 17.18
CA VAL A 174 13.90 10.35 18.43
C VAL A 174 15.16 9.87 19.15
N GLU A 175 15.20 10.10 20.45
CA GLU A 175 16.25 9.64 21.33
C GLU A 175 15.67 8.71 22.42
N LYS A 176 16.45 7.81 22.95
CA LYS A 176 16.12 7.05 24.15
C LYS A 176 16.96 7.58 25.31
N GLU A 177 16.30 8.22 26.28
CA GLU A 177 16.91 8.76 27.49
C GLU A 177 16.42 7.90 28.67
N ASN A 178 17.30 7.08 29.25
CA ASN A 178 16.94 6.11 30.30
C ASN A 178 15.77 5.20 29.82
N ASP A 179 14.64 5.22 30.51
CA ASP A 179 13.45 4.43 30.18
C ASP A 179 12.38 5.20 29.42
N GLU A 180 12.72 6.39 28.92
CA GLU A 180 11.80 7.23 28.14
C GLU A 180 12.30 7.41 26.70
N TYR A 181 11.34 7.63 25.80
CA TYR A 181 11.55 8.04 24.43
C TYR A 181 11.30 9.54 24.31
N VAL A 182 12.26 10.23 23.74
CA VAL A 182 12.19 11.68 23.55
C VAL A 182 12.05 11.99 22.09
N ILE A 183 10.92 12.57 21.70
CA ILE A 183 10.58 12.93 20.33
C ILE A 183 10.82 14.43 20.17
N PHE A 184 11.71 14.80 19.26
CA PHE A 184 12.00 16.18 18.90
C PHE A 184 11.24 16.53 17.62
N THR A 185 10.37 17.52 17.72
CA THR A 185 9.72 18.15 16.56
C THR A 185 10.36 19.49 16.28
N GLU A 186 10.04 20.13 15.16
CA GLU A 186 10.46 21.50 14.86
C GLU A 186 9.99 22.52 15.93
N LYS A 187 8.92 22.20 16.66
CA LYS A 187 8.24 23.13 17.56
C LYS A 187 8.48 22.83 19.05
N LYS A 188 8.60 21.55 19.40
CA LYS A 188 8.71 21.15 20.82
C LYS A 188 9.37 19.80 21.01
N LYS A 189 9.72 19.51 22.28
CA LYS A 189 10.22 18.24 22.77
C LYS A 189 9.08 17.53 23.52
N LEU A 190 8.83 16.27 23.17
CA LEU A 190 7.79 15.43 23.76
C LEU A 190 8.45 14.21 24.39
N ARG A 191 7.86 13.67 25.46
CA ARG A 191 8.37 12.48 26.17
C ARG A 191 7.29 11.39 26.24
N SER A 192 7.69 10.15 26.02
CA SER A 192 6.83 8.98 26.10
C SER A 192 7.53 7.85 26.85
N LYS A 193 6.80 7.15 27.70
CA LYS A 193 7.26 5.90 28.33
C LYS A 193 7.09 4.71 27.39
N THR A 194 6.20 4.80 26.43
CA THR A 194 5.98 3.76 25.43
C THR A 194 6.80 4.04 24.17
N LYS A 195 7.18 2.96 23.50
CA LYS A 195 7.91 3.03 22.24
C LYS A 195 7.03 3.68 21.18
N PRO A 196 7.49 4.77 20.52
CA PRO A 196 6.69 5.46 19.50
C PRO A 196 6.41 4.54 18.31
N ILE A 197 5.23 4.72 17.69
CA ILE A 197 4.80 3.95 16.54
C ILE A 197 4.98 4.80 15.27
N LEU A 198 5.65 4.23 14.27
CA LEU A 198 5.81 4.87 12.96
C LEU A 198 4.67 4.47 12.04
N ALA A 199 3.99 5.43 11.49
CA ALA A 199 3.05 5.32 10.39
C ALA A 199 3.57 6.12 9.18
N THR A 200 4.86 5.91 8.85
CA THR A 200 5.64 6.71 7.90
C THR A 200 5.63 6.12 6.48
N GLY A 201 4.74 5.17 6.22
CA GLY A 201 4.53 4.57 4.91
C GLY A 201 5.61 3.54 4.52
N PHE A 202 5.73 3.28 3.24
CA PHE A 202 6.49 2.16 2.69
C PHE A 202 7.45 2.62 1.59
N LYS A 203 8.49 1.82 1.32
CA LYS A 203 9.46 2.07 0.24
C LYS A 203 9.04 1.46 -1.09
N GLY A 204 8.19 0.42 -1.02
CA GLY A 204 7.79 -0.36 -2.18
C GLY A 204 8.79 -1.42 -2.63
N SER A 205 8.28 -2.41 -3.34
CA SER A 205 9.01 -3.60 -3.77
C SER A 205 9.90 -3.39 -4.99
N LEU A 206 9.73 -2.30 -5.74
CA LEU A 206 10.55 -2.01 -6.93
C LEU A 206 12.04 -1.85 -6.61
N SER A 207 12.38 -1.58 -5.35
CA SER A 207 13.78 -1.52 -4.90
C SER A 207 14.55 -2.83 -5.16
N LEU A 208 13.88 -3.99 -5.15
CA LEU A 208 14.49 -5.31 -5.44
C LEU A 208 14.93 -5.45 -6.89
N ILE A 209 14.22 -4.81 -7.80
CA ILE A 209 14.45 -4.92 -9.25
C ILE A 209 14.75 -3.55 -9.87
N LYS A 210 15.28 -2.62 -9.06
CA LYS A 210 15.54 -1.22 -9.44
C LYS A 210 16.32 -1.09 -10.76
N GLY A 211 17.28 -1.98 -10.99
CA GLY A 211 18.13 -1.96 -12.20
C GLY A 211 17.40 -2.25 -13.52
N LEU A 212 16.15 -2.75 -13.45
CA LEU A 212 15.33 -3.10 -14.61
C LEU A 212 14.42 -1.94 -15.07
N PHE A 213 14.53 -0.76 -14.48
CA PHE A 213 13.78 0.44 -14.84
C PHE A 213 14.69 1.63 -15.07
N ASP A 214 14.24 2.54 -15.94
CA ASP A 214 14.69 3.92 -15.93
C ASP A 214 13.91 4.66 -14.83
N TRP A 215 14.54 5.68 -14.25
CA TRP A 215 13.98 6.42 -13.11
C TRP A 215 14.02 7.91 -13.36
N GLU A 216 12.91 8.58 -13.11
CA GLU A 216 12.80 10.03 -13.14
C GLU A 216 12.03 10.48 -11.89
N ASP A 217 12.55 11.45 -11.15
CA ASP A 217 11.99 11.96 -9.89
C ASP A 217 11.61 10.87 -8.87
N GLY A 218 12.40 9.78 -8.83
CA GLY A 218 12.16 8.64 -7.95
C GLY A 218 11.04 7.70 -8.41
N LYS A 219 10.47 7.91 -9.60
CA LYS A 219 9.43 7.08 -10.20
C LYS A 219 10.01 6.20 -11.29
N ALA A 220 9.60 4.93 -11.33
CA ALA A 220 9.94 4.03 -12.42
C ALA A 220 9.22 4.46 -13.70
N GLN A 221 9.95 4.53 -14.81
CA GLN A 221 9.38 4.92 -16.10
C GLN A 221 8.71 3.71 -16.76
N LEU A 222 7.44 3.86 -17.06
CA LEU A 222 6.58 2.85 -17.68
C LEU A 222 5.91 3.43 -18.93
N ASN A 223 5.61 2.56 -19.88
CA ASN A 223 4.80 2.94 -21.05
C ASN A 223 3.29 2.88 -20.70
N SER A 224 2.43 3.18 -21.68
CA SER A 224 0.97 3.18 -21.51
C SER A 224 0.35 1.84 -21.11
N TYR A 225 1.10 0.75 -21.18
CA TYR A 225 0.68 -0.60 -20.79
C TYR A 225 1.28 -1.03 -19.44
N ASP A 226 1.84 -0.13 -18.65
CA ASP A 226 2.54 -0.39 -17.39
C ASP A 226 3.79 -1.28 -17.55
N GLU A 227 4.36 -1.34 -18.78
CA GLU A 227 5.59 -2.05 -19.09
C GLU A 227 6.80 -1.14 -18.88
N SER A 228 7.89 -1.66 -18.33
CA SER A 228 9.16 -0.94 -18.18
C SER A 228 9.67 -0.41 -19.52
N THR A 229 9.97 0.88 -19.60
CA THR A 229 10.60 1.50 -20.78
C THR A 229 11.98 0.94 -21.05
N LYS A 230 12.70 0.53 -20.00
CA LYS A 230 14.04 -0.04 -20.08
C LYS A 230 14.05 -1.54 -20.39
N THR A 231 13.10 -2.28 -19.83
CA THR A 231 13.12 -3.76 -19.87
C THR A 231 11.79 -4.28 -20.43
N PRO A 232 11.65 -4.38 -21.77
CA PRO A 232 10.44 -4.91 -22.40
C PRO A 232 10.07 -6.29 -21.86
N GLY A 233 8.78 -6.56 -21.65
CA GLY A 233 8.26 -7.79 -21.05
C GLY A 233 8.16 -7.76 -19.52
N LEU A 234 8.65 -6.69 -18.86
CA LEU A 234 8.47 -6.46 -17.43
C LEU A 234 7.37 -5.43 -17.20
N TYR A 235 6.31 -5.84 -16.54
CA TYR A 235 5.15 -5.01 -16.18
C TYR A 235 5.10 -4.77 -14.69
N VAL A 236 4.55 -3.63 -14.29
CA VAL A 236 4.26 -3.32 -12.89
C VAL A 236 2.76 -3.24 -12.70
N THR A 237 2.25 -3.71 -11.56
CA THR A 237 0.85 -3.56 -11.20
C THR A 237 0.66 -3.36 -9.70
N GLY A 238 -0.49 -2.83 -9.32
CA GLY A 238 -0.81 -2.54 -7.92
C GLY A 238 -0.35 -1.15 -7.46
N PRO A 239 -0.17 -0.92 -6.17
CA PRO A 239 0.08 0.41 -5.59
C PRO A 239 1.42 1.03 -5.99
N MET A 240 2.29 0.28 -6.66
CA MET A 240 3.56 0.81 -7.17
C MET A 240 3.43 1.53 -8.51
N LEU A 241 2.25 1.49 -9.14
CA LEU A 241 1.94 2.30 -10.32
C LEU A 241 1.90 3.77 -9.93
N GLN A 242 2.52 4.61 -10.74
CA GLN A 242 2.50 6.06 -10.59
C GLN A 242 2.33 6.70 -11.97
N SER A 243 1.26 7.44 -12.14
CA SER A 243 1.04 8.33 -13.27
C SER A 243 1.21 9.78 -12.82
N HIS A 244 1.37 10.72 -13.76
CA HIS A 244 1.66 12.14 -13.50
C HIS A 244 0.76 12.75 -12.41
N ASN A 245 -0.54 12.46 -12.43
CA ASN A 245 -1.53 13.07 -11.53
C ASN A 245 -2.30 12.07 -10.68
N MET A 246 -2.14 10.75 -10.90
CA MET A 246 -2.91 9.73 -10.21
C MET A 246 -2.04 8.87 -9.29
N ILE A 247 -2.50 8.69 -8.06
CA ILE A 247 -1.93 7.77 -7.08
C ILE A 247 -2.77 6.52 -7.06
N PHE A 248 -2.19 5.37 -7.40
CA PHE A 248 -2.88 4.08 -7.44
C PHE A 248 -2.80 3.34 -6.10
N CYS A 249 -3.14 3.99 -4.99
CA CYS A 249 -3.00 3.41 -3.66
C CYS A 249 -4.15 2.46 -3.25
N PHE A 250 -5.29 2.51 -3.93
CA PHE A 250 -6.45 1.68 -3.65
C PHE A 250 -6.69 0.64 -4.73
N ILE A 251 -7.19 -0.55 -4.33
CA ILE A 251 -7.44 -1.67 -5.24
C ILE A 251 -8.38 -1.26 -6.39
N TYR A 252 -9.42 -0.51 -6.12
CA TYR A 252 -10.37 -0.08 -7.15
C TYR A 252 -9.74 0.85 -8.20
N LYS A 253 -8.68 1.60 -7.85
CA LYS A 253 -7.95 2.45 -8.81
C LYS A 253 -7.06 1.62 -9.74
N PHE A 254 -6.27 0.69 -9.17
CA PHE A 254 -5.32 -0.05 -10.00
C PHE A 254 -5.88 -1.33 -10.62
N GLN A 255 -7.02 -1.86 -10.17
CA GLN A 255 -7.60 -3.09 -10.73
C GLN A 255 -7.95 -2.96 -12.22
N GLN A 256 -8.35 -1.78 -12.67
CA GLN A 256 -8.66 -1.51 -14.07
C GLN A 256 -7.43 -1.63 -14.98
N ARG A 257 -6.23 -1.52 -14.41
CA ARG A 257 -4.96 -1.70 -15.14
C ARG A 257 -4.59 -3.18 -15.34
N PHE A 258 -5.15 -4.08 -14.56
CA PHE A 258 -4.88 -5.53 -14.71
C PHE A 258 -5.31 -6.03 -16.08
N ALA A 259 -6.46 -5.59 -16.58
CA ALA A 259 -6.96 -5.95 -17.89
C ALA A 259 -6.10 -5.36 -19.03
N VAL A 260 -5.54 -4.15 -18.83
CA VAL A 260 -4.63 -3.50 -19.79
C VAL A 260 -3.34 -4.32 -19.94
N VAL A 261 -2.73 -4.71 -18.82
CA VAL A 261 -1.53 -5.56 -18.81
C VAL A 261 -1.82 -6.92 -19.44
N ALA A 262 -2.92 -7.56 -19.05
CA ALA A 262 -3.32 -8.86 -19.58
C ALA A 262 -3.58 -8.81 -21.08
N ASN A 263 -4.26 -7.77 -21.59
CA ASN A 263 -4.51 -7.55 -22.99
C ASN A 263 -3.19 -7.42 -23.79
N ASN A 264 -2.28 -6.57 -23.32
CA ASN A 264 -1.01 -6.37 -24.00
C ASN A 264 -0.17 -7.64 -24.09
N ILE A 265 -0.06 -8.40 -22.98
CA ILE A 265 0.65 -9.69 -22.97
C ILE A 265 -0.07 -10.70 -23.87
N GLY A 266 -1.41 -10.76 -23.82
CA GLY A 266 -2.22 -11.67 -24.64
C GLY A 266 -1.99 -11.45 -26.12
N ILE A 267 -2.02 -10.21 -26.58
CA ILE A 267 -1.73 -9.83 -27.99
C ILE A 267 -0.31 -10.26 -28.37
N LYS A 268 0.70 -9.93 -27.55
CA LYS A 268 2.10 -10.32 -27.80
C LYS A 268 2.32 -11.83 -27.87
N LEU A 269 1.47 -12.59 -27.21
CA LEU A 269 1.47 -14.06 -27.22
C LEU A 269 0.54 -14.67 -28.29
N SER A 270 -0.11 -13.85 -29.13
CA SER A 270 -1.10 -14.26 -30.11
C SER A 270 -2.24 -15.11 -29.50
N LYS A 271 -2.68 -14.72 -28.29
CA LYS A 271 -3.81 -15.34 -27.59
C LYS A 271 -5.11 -14.61 -27.96
N ASP A 272 -6.22 -15.34 -27.83
CA ASP A 272 -7.55 -14.72 -27.89
C ASP A 272 -7.73 -13.77 -26.68
N VAL A 273 -7.99 -12.51 -26.96
CA VAL A 273 -8.21 -11.44 -25.98
C VAL A 273 -9.63 -10.86 -26.06
N THR A 274 -10.56 -11.53 -26.73
CA THR A 274 -11.94 -11.06 -26.91
C THR A 274 -12.68 -10.84 -25.58
N VAL A 275 -12.31 -11.59 -24.54
CA VAL A 275 -12.82 -11.41 -23.18
C VAL A 275 -12.59 -10.00 -22.62
N ILE A 276 -11.58 -9.28 -23.11
CA ILE A 276 -11.26 -7.91 -22.67
C ILE A 276 -12.38 -6.93 -23.06
N GLU A 277 -13.13 -7.20 -24.11
CA GLU A 277 -14.27 -6.34 -24.49
C GLU A 277 -15.37 -6.32 -23.42
N GLN A 278 -15.52 -7.40 -22.66
CA GLN A 278 -16.41 -7.41 -21.50
C GLN A 278 -15.89 -6.51 -20.39
N TYR A 279 -14.59 -6.57 -20.07
CA TYR A 279 -13.97 -5.70 -19.07
C TYR A 279 -14.11 -4.21 -19.43
N LYS A 280 -13.99 -3.86 -20.72
CA LYS A 280 -14.24 -2.48 -21.19
C LYS A 280 -15.68 -2.04 -20.95
N LYS A 281 -16.66 -2.90 -21.27
CA LYS A 281 -18.10 -2.62 -21.04
C LYS A 281 -18.46 -2.46 -19.56
N GLU A 282 -17.76 -3.17 -18.69
CA GLU A 282 -17.93 -3.13 -17.23
C GLU A 282 -17.14 -2.00 -16.54
N GLY A 283 -16.47 -1.14 -17.31
CA GLY A 283 -15.63 -0.07 -16.74
C GLY A 283 -14.37 -0.57 -16.02
N MET A 284 -13.94 -1.80 -16.30
CA MET A 284 -12.78 -2.47 -15.69
C MET A 284 -11.54 -2.42 -16.58
N TYR A 285 -11.44 -1.45 -17.46
CA TYR A 285 -10.33 -1.26 -18.39
C TYR A 285 -10.00 0.22 -18.52
N LEU A 286 -8.89 0.64 -17.97
CA LEU A 286 -8.42 2.02 -18.00
C LEU A 286 -7.13 2.07 -18.83
N ASP A 287 -7.22 2.32 -20.15
CA ASP A 287 -6.08 2.39 -21.07
C ASP A 287 -5.47 3.80 -21.17
N ASN A 288 -6.28 4.83 -21.02
CA ASN A 288 -5.81 6.21 -21.02
C ASN A 288 -5.75 6.76 -19.59
N LEU A 289 -4.54 6.99 -19.09
CA LEU A 289 -4.32 7.55 -17.76
C LEU A 289 -4.61 9.06 -17.67
N GLU A 290 -4.74 9.75 -18.82
CA GLU A 290 -5.15 11.16 -18.87
C GLU A 290 -6.66 11.32 -18.66
N ASP A 291 -7.44 10.29 -19.05
CA ASP A 291 -8.90 10.26 -18.82
C ASP A 291 -9.27 9.82 -17.40
N ALA A 292 -8.28 9.36 -16.65
CA ALA A 292 -8.48 9.03 -15.25
C ALA A 292 -8.71 10.32 -14.45
N LYS A 293 -9.99 10.68 -14.34
CA LYS A 293 -10.41 11.84 -13.55
C LYS A 293 -10.06 11.60 -12.09
N ASP A 294 -9.65 12.67 -11.40
CA ASP A 294 -9.43 12.71 -9.94
C ASP A 294 -10.73 12.43 -9.14
N GLU A 295 -11.83 12.11 -9.80
CA GLU A 295 -13.12 11.78 -9.20
C GLU A 295 -13.09 10.34 -8.67
N CYS A 296 -12.54 10.18 -7.47
CA CYS A 296 -12.80 9.02 -6.66
C CYS A 296 -14.16 9.21 -5.94
N ALA A 297 -15.23 8.69 -6.52
CA ALA A 297 -16.43 8.42 -5.76
C ALA A 297 -16.17 7.22 -4.86
N CYS A 298 -15.87 7.47 -3.58
CA CYS A 298 -15.86 6.47 -2.51
C CYS A 298 -17.20 6.51 -1.79
#